data_7119ef1970796b796ef28903c632d598
#
_entry.id   7119ef1970796b796ef28903c632d598
#
_cell.length_a   1.000
_cell.length_b   1.000
_cell.length_c   1.000
_cell.angle_alpha   90.00
_cell.angle_beta   90.00
_cell.angle_gamma   90.00
#
_symmetry.space_group_name_H-M   'P 1'
#
loop_
_entity.id
_entity.type
_entity.pdbx_description
1 polymer ?
#
loop_
_entity_poly.entity_id
_entity_poly.type
_entity_poly.pdbx_seq_one_letter_code
_entity_poly.pdbx_strand_id
1 'polypeptide(L)'
;MKVNVMTHPLIQHKVTLMRDAETGSKDFRELLDEITMLMGYEITRNLPLEDVEVQTPLTKMTGKRIAGKKLGIIPILRAGLGMVNGMLNLIPTAKVGHIGLYRNPETLKPVEYYCKLPSDVGERDFIVTDPMLATGGSAAAAITLLKEKGAKNIKLMCLVAAPEGVEAVNKEHPDVPIYVAALDEKLNDHGYILPGLGDAGDRIFGTK
;
A
#
# COMPACT_ATOMS: atom_id res chain seq x y z
N MET A 1 -8.20 10.73 -14.29
CA MET A 1 -7.88 9.72 -13.27
C MET A 1 -6.39 9.40 -13.34
N LYS A 2 -5.66 9.61 -12.24
CA LYS A 2 -4.22 9.32 -12.17
C LYS A 2 -4.03 8.06 -11.31
N VAL A 3 -3.66 6.96 -11.95
CA VAL A 3 -3.36 5.68 -11.29
C VAL A 3 -2.30 4.94 -12.07
N ASN A 4 -1.35 4.32 -11.37
CA ASN A 4 -0.30 3.49 -11.95
C ASN A 4 -0.72 2.02 -11.81
N VAL A 5 -1.17 1.41 -12.89
CA VAL A 5 -1.54 0.00 -12.93
C VAL A 5 -0.31 -0.83 -13.25
N MET A 6 0.01 -1.81 -12.42
CA MET A 6 1.14 -2.72 -12.61
C MET A 6 0.81 -3.76 -13.68
N THR A 7 1.55 -3.73 -14.79
CA THR A 7 1.31 -4.64 -15.93
C THR A 7 2.30 -5.80 -16.01
N HIS A 8 3.17 -5.95 -15.00
CA HIS A 8 4.18 -7.00 -14.99
C HIS A 8 3.51 -8.41 -14.98
N PRO A 9 3.90 -9.34 -15.88
CA PRO A 9 3.23 -10.64 -16.01
C PRO A 9 3.16 -11.46 -14.72
N LEU A 10 4.19 -11.43 -13.88
CA LEU A 10 4.17 -12.13 -12.59
C LEU A 10 3.13 -11.54 -11.62
N ILE A 11 2.95 -10.22 -11.62
CA ILE A 11 1.90 -9.58 -10.78
C ILE A 11 0.53 -10.02 -11.29
N GLN A 12 0.29 -9.93 -12.59
CA GLN A 12 -1.00 -10.31 -13.18
C GLN A 12 -1.35 -11.78 -12.96
N HIS A 13 -0.36 -12.68 -13.11
CA HIS A 13 -0.53 -14.09 -12.82
C HIS A 13 -0.94 -14.33 -11.35
N LYS A 14 -0.23 -13.72 -10.41
CA LYS A 14 -0.49 -13.91 -8.98
C LYS A 14 -1.82 -13.28 -8.56
N VAL A 15 -2.20 -12.13 -9.12
CA VAL A 15 -3.52 -11.53 -8.91
C VAL A 15 -4.63 -12.47 -9.40
N THR A 16 -4.44 -13.13 -10.53
CA THR A 16 -5.41 -14.10 -11.05
C THR A 16 -5.60 -15.27 -10.08
N LEU A 17 -4.52 -15.86 -9.57
CA LEU A 17 -4.60 -16.91 -8.56
C LEU A 17 -5.27 -16.45 -7.26
N MET A 18 -4.96 -15.23 -6.83
CA MET A 18 -5.53 -14.64 -5.61
C MET A 18 -7.05 -14.39 -5.72
N ARG A 19 -7.55 -14.09 -6.92
CA ARG A 19 -8.98 -13.85 -7.17
C ARG A 19 -9.82 -15.14 -7.07
N ASP A 20 -9.23 -16.31 -7.30
CA ASP A 20 -9.93 -17.57 -7.26
C ASP A 20 -10.59 -17.77 -5.89
N ALA A 21 -11.87 -18.12 -5.90
CA ALA A 21 -12.66 -18.35 -4.70
C ALA A 21 -12.14 -19.53 -3.86
N GLU A 22 -11.51 -20.52 -4.53
CA GLU A 22 -10.94 -21.70 -3.88
C GLU A 22 -9.56 -21.44 -3.25
N THR A 23 -8.96 -20.26 -3.47
CA THR A 23 -7.68 -19.89 -2.84
C THR A 23 -7.85 -19.73 -1.34
N GLY A 24 -7.33 -20.64 -0.57
CA GLY A 24 -7.40 -20.64 0.89
C GLY A 24 -6.60 -19.51 1.52
N SER A 25 -6.87 -19.20 2.80
CA SER A 25 -6.25 -18.06 3.50
C SER A 25 -4.72 -18.15 3.58
N LYS A 26 -4.13 -19.35 3.62
CA LYS A 26 -2.68 -19.53 3.60
C LYS A 26 -2.10 -19.03 2.27
N ASP A 27 -2.58 -19.57 1.17
CA ASP A 27 -2.08 -19.24 -0.17
C ASP A 27 -2.40 -17.79 -0.54
N PHE A 28 -3.54 -17.27 -0.07
CA PHE A 28 -3.90 -15.86 -0.22
C PHE A 28 -2.86 -14.94 0.44
N ARG A 29 -2.40 -15.25 1.66
CA ARG A 29 -1.35 -14.47 2.35
C ARG A 29 -0.01 -14.55 1.63
N GLU A 30 0.38 -15.75 1.16
CA GLU A 30 1.64 -15.94 0.42
C GLU A 30 1.63 -15.12 -0.88
N LEU A 31 0.54 -15.20 -1.66
CA LEU A 31 0.36 -14.38 -2.87
C LEU A 31 0.36 -12.89 -2.57
N LEU A 32 -0.27 -12.48 -1.47
CA LEU A 32 -0.30 -11.07 -1.03
C LEU A 32 1.10 -10.55 -0.73
N ASP A 33 1.90 -11.31 0.01
CA ASP A 33 3.28 -10.95 0.33
C ASP A 33 4.13 -10.83 -0.95
N GLU A 34 4.02 -11.77 -1.87
CA GLU A 34 4.75 -11.78 -3.13
C GLU A 34 4.36 -10.61 -4.04
N ILE A 35 3.06 -10.35 -4.22
CA ILE A 35 2.59 -9.22 -5.03
C ILE A 35 3.03 -7.91 -4.40
N THR A 36 2.91 -7.77 -3.09
CA THR A 36 3.31 -6.57 -2.36
C THR A 36 4.81 -6.29 -2.53
N MET A 37 5.65 -7.31 -2.46
CA MET A 37 7.10 -7.18 -2.69
C MET A 37 7.40 -6.72 -4.13
N LEU A 38 6.76 -7.31 -5.14
CA LEU A 38 6.93 -6.92 -6.54
C LEU A 38 6.46 -5.48 -6.80
N MET A 39 5.31 -5.10 -6.25
CA MET A 39 4.81 -3.72 -6.31
C MET A 39 5.75 -2.76 -5.58
N GLY A 40 6.24 -3.14 -4.41
CA GLY A 40 7.20 -2.36 -3.63
C GLY A 40 8.48 -2.05 -4.41
N TYR A 41 9.00 -3.03 -5.16
CA TYR A 41 10.14 -2.85 -6.05
C TYR A 41 9.88 -1.75 -7.11
N GLU A 42 8.72 -1.78 -7.75
CA GLU A 42 8.37 -0.75 -8.75
C GLU A 42 8.11 0.63 -8.12
N ILE A 43 7.41 0.69 -6.99
CA ILE A 43 7.10 1.95 -6.29
C ILE A 43 8.37 2.66 -5.82
N THR A 44 9.43 1.90 -5.52
CA THR A 44 10.71 2.42 -5.03
C THR A 44 11.73 2.73 -6.13
N ARG A 45 11.39 2.57 -7.40
CA ARG A 45 12.28 2.75 -8.56
C ARG A 45 13.01 4.09 -8.59
N ASN A 46 12.38 5.14 -8.12
CA ASN A 46 12.90 6.51 -8.16
C ASN A 46 13.39 7.02 -6.80
N LEU A 47 13.78 6.11 -5.89
CA LEU A 47 14.42 6.54 -4.64
C LEU A 47 15.74 7.24 -4.92
N PRO A 48 16.02 8.38 -4.24
CA PRO A 48 17.27 9.10 -4.42
C PRO A 48 18.45 8.26 -3.90
N LEU A 49 19.56 8.36 -4.62
CA LEU A 49 20.83 7.71 -4.25
C LEU A 49 21.88 8.77 -3.94
N GLU A 50 22.76 8.44 -3.00
CA GLU A 50 23.98 9.21 -2.66
C GLU A 50 25.25 8.38 -2.90
N ASP A 51 26.35 9.07 -3.18
CA ASP A 51 27.65 8.46 -3.33
C ASP A 51 28.26 8.18 -1.95
N VAL A 52 28.83 6.98 -1.77
CA VAL A 52 29.52 6.58 -0.55
C VAL A 52 30.82 5.87 -0.88
N GLU A 53 31.89 6.16 -0.12
CA GLU A 53 33.10 5.36 -0.19
C GLU A 53 32.89 3.99 0.46
N VAL A 54 33.28 2.96 -0.25
CA VAL A 54 33.21 1.57 0.21
C VAL A 54 34.57 0.90 0.03
N GLN A 55 35.06 0.25 1.09
CA GLN A 55 36.21 -0.64 1.01
C GLN A 55 35.71 -2.04 0.63
N THR A 56 36.05 -2.48 -0.58
CA THR A 56 35.86 -3.88 -0.98
C THR A 56 37.02 -4.74 -0.44
N PRO A 57 36.93 -6.05 -0.52
CA PRO A 57 38.09 -6.91 -0.15
C PRO A 57 39.36 -6.61 -0.94
N LEU A 58 39.28 -5.98 -2.11
CA LEU A 58 40.41 -5.75 -3.01
C LEU A 58 40.86 -4.28 -3.06
N THR A 59 39.91 -3.33 -3.10
CA THR A 59 40.22 -1.91 -3.28
C THR A 59 39.11 -1.00 -2.77
N LYS A 60 39.38 0.29 -2.65
CA LYS A 60 38.38 1.33 -2.41
C LYS A 60 37.61 1.62 -3.70
N MET A 61 36.32 1.88 -3.53
CA MET A 61 35.46 2.33 -4.65
C MET A 61 34.38 3.30 -4.16
N THR A 62 33.81 4.06 -5.08
CA THR A 62 32.58 4.82 -4.84
C THR A 62 31.38 3.95 -5.22
N GLY A 63 30.50 3.69 -4.27
CA GLY A 63 29.24 2.99 -4.46
C GLY A 63 28.02 3.92 -4.32
N LYS A 64 26.84 3.36 -4.50
CA LYS A 64 25.54 4.07 -4.34
C LYS A 64 24.78 3.52 -3.14
N ARG A 65 24.20 4.40 -2.34
CA ARG A 65 23.31 4.07 -1.23
C ARG A 65 22.04 4.92 -1.31
N ILE A 66 20.92 4.41 -0.81
CA ILE A 66 19.70 5.20 -0.72
C ILE A 66 19.93 6.41 0.16
N ALA A 67 19.70 7.61 -0.38
CA ALA A 67 19.92 8.87 0.30
C ALA A 67 18.86 9.15 1.38
N GLY A 68 19.23 9.96 2.38
CA GLY A 68 18.34 10.51 3.39
C GLY A 68 17.65 9.49 4.29
N LYS A 69 16.51 9.89 4.85
CA LYS A 69 15.66 9.04 5.68
C LYS A 69 14.93 8.01 4.83
N LYS A 70 14.82 6.82 5.42
CA LYS A 70 14.26 5.65 4.73
C LYS A 70 12.74 5.69 4.71
N LEU A 71 12.15 4.67 4.11
CA LEU A 71 10.71 4.52 3.96
C LEU A 71 10.00 4.26 5.29
N GLY A 72 8.75 4.69 5.35
CA GLY A 72 7.75 4.27 6.32
C GLY A 72 6.61 3.56 5.62
N ILE A 73 6.13 2.47 6.21
CA ILE A 73 4.99 1.68 5.72
C ILE A 73 3.84 1.94 6.66
N ILE A 74 2.68 2.31 6.13
CA ILE A 74 1.50 2.64 6.91
C ILE A 74 0.32 1.77 6.44
N PRO A 75 0.14 0.58 7.03
CA PRO A 75 -1.06 -0.19 6.78
C PRO A 75 -2.29 0.48 7.37
N ILE A 76 -3.37 0.52 6.59
CA ILE A 76 -4.70 0.83 7.09
C ILE A 76 -5.24 -0.45 7.74
N LEU A 77 -5.47 -0.39 9.06
CA LEU A 77 -5.96 -1.54 9.81
C LEU A 77 -7.40 -1.87 9.41
N ARG A 78 -7.74 -3.15 9.28
CA ARG A 78 -6.97 -4.39 9.55
C ARG A 78 -6.27 -4.93 8.30
N ALA A 79 -6.92 -4.87 7.13
CA ALA A 79 -6.50 -5.59 5.92
C ALA A 79 -5.11 -5.17 5.41
N GLY A 80 -4.73 -3.90 5.55
CA GLY A 80 -3.42 -3.39 5.16
C GLY A 80 -2.24 -4.09 5.86
N LEU A 81 -2.46 -4.70 7.04
CA LEU A 81 -1.43 -5.49 7.74
C LEU A 81 -0.88 -6.64 6.90
N GLY A 82 -1.74 -7.26 6.08
CA GLY A 82 -1.31 -8.35 5.19
C GLY A 82 -0.24 -7.94 4.17
N MET A 83 -0.07 -6.65 3.91
CA MET A 83 0.93 -6.14 2.96
C MET A 83 2.26 -5.75 3.62
N VAL A 84 2.36 -5.76 4.96
CA VAL A 84 3.55 -5.28 5.67
C VAL A 84 4.74 -6.20 5.48
N ASN A 85 4.54 -7.52 5.56
CA ASN A 85 5.62 -8.50 5.46
C ASN A 85 6.31 -8.44 4.09
N GLY A 86 5.57 -8.39 3.00
CA GLY A 86 6.13 -8.26 1.65
C GLY A 86 7.01 -7.01 1.51
N MET A 87 6.59 -5.88 2.08
CA MET A 87 7.40 -4.65 2.10
C MET A 87 8.63 -4.78 2.98
N LEU A 88 8.54 -5.37 4.16
CA LEU A 88 9.68 -5.55 5.07
C LEU A 88 10.69 -6.57 4.54
N ASN A 89 10.25 -7.59 3.82
CA ASN A 89 11.14 -8.53 3.12
C ASN A 89 11.97 -7.81 2.04
N LEU A 90 11.38 -6.84 1.35
CA LEU A 90 12.09 -6.04 0.36
C LEU A 90 12.97 -4.95 1.01
N ILE A 91 12.45 -4.26 2.03
CA ILE A 91 13.11 -3.13 2.68
C ILE A 91 13.10 -3.33 4.21
N PRO A 92 14.00 -4.19 4.74
CA PRO A 92 14.01 -4.55 6.17
C PRO A 92 14.22 -3.37 7.12
N THR A 93 14.78 -2.27 6.63
CA THR A 93 15.04 -1.04 7.42
C THR A 93 13.87 -0.07 7.43
N ALA A 94 12.76 -0.35 6.74
CA ALA A 94 11.57 0.48 6.77
C ALA A 94 10.96 0.49 8.17
N LYS A 95 10.45 1.65 8.59
CA LYS A 95 9.64 1.74 9.82
C LYS A 95 8.18 1.49 9.50
N VAL A 96 7.47 0.89 10.43
CA VAL A 96 6.03 0.64 10.29
C VAL A 96 5.28 1.51 11.29
N GLY A 97 4.36 2.31 10.79
CA GLY A 97 3.33 2.96 11.61
C GLY A 97 1.98 2.30 11.31
N HIS A 98 0.96 2.63 12.07
CA HIS A 98 -0.37 2.02 11.91
C HIS A 98 -1.43 3.10 12.00
N ILE A 99 -2.43 3.03 11.12
CA ILE A 99 -3.63 3.85 11.16
C ILE A 99 -4.83 2.92 11.21
N GLY A 100 -5.64 3.04 12.27
CA GLY A 100 -6.89 2.35 12.43
C GLY A 100 -8.06 3.28 12.17
N LEU A 101 -8.90 2.93 11.20
CA LEU A 101 -10.09 3.66 10.83
C LEU A 101 -11.30 2.72 10.86
N TYR A 102 -12.43 3.20 11.33
CA TYR A 102 -13.72 2.52 11.14
C TYR A 102 -14.71 3.48 10.49
N ARG A 103 -15.70 2.92 9.80
CA ARG A 103 -16.77 3.72 9.24
C ARG A 103 -17.84 3.91 10.31
N ASN A 104 -18.10 5.16 10.68
CA ASN A 104 -19.20 5.49 11.59
C ASN A 104 -20.53 5.05 10.94
N PRO A 105 -21.35 4.22 11.62
CA PRO A 105 -22.58 3.66 11.04
C PRO A 105 -23.65 4.73 10.75
N GLU A 106 -23.65 5.84 11.48
CA GLU A 106 -24.64 6.93 11.34
C GLU A 106 -24.22 7.92 10.25
N THR A 107 -22.96 8.36 10.25
CA THR A 107 -22.45 9.40 9.35
C THR A 107 -21.81 8.83 8.08
N LEU A 108 -21.53 7.54 8.04
CA LEU A 108 -20.76 6.81 7.00
C LEU A 108 -19.36 7.38 6.74
N LYS A 109 -18.88 8.27 7.62
CA LYS A 109 -17.52 8.86 7.52
C LYS A 109 -16.49 7.99 8.24
N PRO A 110 -15.23 7.97 7.74
CA PRO A 110 -14.13 7.34 8.44
C PRO A 110 -13.85 8.07 9.77
N VAL A 111 -13.63 7.30 10.82
CA VAL A 111 -13.26 7.80 12.16
C VAL A 111 -11.99 7.09 12.61
N GLU A 112 -10.99 7.88 13.04
CA GLU A 112 -9.76 7.37 13.63
C GLU A 112 -10.05 6.74 15.00
N TYR A 113 -9.56 5.52 15.22
CA TYR A 113 -9.52 4.90 16.54
C TYR A 113 -8.10 4.54 16.99
N TYR A 114 -7.14 4.57 16.08
CA TYR A 114 -5.74 4.29 16.38
C TYR A 114 -4.82 4.97 15.36
N CYS A 115 -3.79 5.66 15.88
CA CYS A 115 -2.72 6.20 15.05
C CYS A 115 -1.39 6.14 15.81
N LYS A 116 -0.45 5.37 15.29
CA LYS A 116 0.91 5.31 15.82
C LYS A 116 1.89 5.42 14.66
N LEU A 117 2.67 6.49 14.65
CA LEU A 117 3.61 6.82 13.58
C LEU A 117 5.05 6.89 14.11
N PRO A 118 6.07 6.75 13.25
CA PRO A 118 7.46 7.05 13.59
C PRO A 118 7.60 8.51 14.04
N SER A 119 8.50 8.79 14.97
CA SER A 119 8.72 10.15 15.50
C SER A 119 9.26 11.15 14.46
N ASP A 120 9.87 10.65 13.38
CA ASP A 120 10.48 11.40 12.30
C ASP A 120 9.60 11.47 11.03
N VAL A 121 8.28 11.60 11.22
CA VAL A 121 7.27 11.63 10.13
C VAL A 121 7.62 12.62 9.01
N GLY A 122 8.04 13.84 9.35
CA GLY A 122 8.33 14.88 8.36
C GLY A 122 9.57 14.64 7.50
N GLU A 123 10.37 13.59 7.80
CA GLU A 123 11.63 13.28 7.14
C GLU A 123 11.58 11.97 6.32
N ARG A 124 10.44 11.27 6.29
CA ARG A 124 10.28 9.97 5.63
C ARG A 124 9.37 10.04 4.44
N ASP A 125 9.62 9.14 3.49
CA ASP A 125 8.67 8.82 2.41
C ASP A 125 7.76 7.69 2.89
N PHE A 126 6.45 7.88 2.79
CA PHE A 126 5.47 6.91 3.25
C PHE A 126 4.81 6.17 2.11
N ILE A 127 4.64 4.86 2.29
CA ILE A 127 3.78 4.01 1.48
C ILE A 127 2.61 3.58 2.35
N VAL A 128 1.43 4.10 2.07
CA VAL A 128 0.16 3.67 2.67
C VAL A 128 -0.27 2.40 1.96
N THR A 129 -0.62 1.36 2.72
CA THR A 129 -1.02 0.07 2.16
C THR A 129 -2.44 -0.30 2.57
N ASP A 130 -3.25 -0.65 1.59
CA ASP A 130 -4.58 -1.22 1.76
C ASP A 130 -4.87 -2.15 0.56
N PRO A 131 -5.24 -3.42 0.75
CA PRO A 131 -5.52 -4.32 -0.38
C PRO A 131 -6.63 -3.84 -1.31
N MET A 132 -7.62 -3.10 -0.78
CA MET A 132 -8.84 -2.76 -1.52
C MET A 132 -9.08 -1.26 -1.55
N LEU A 133 -9.00 -0.66 -2.73
CA LEU A 133 -9.40 0.73 -2.96
C LEU A 133 -10.82 0.75 -3.58
N ALA A 134 -11.84 0.56 -2.75
CA ALA A 134 -13.23 0.52 -3.18
C ALA A 134 -13.84 1.93 -3.33
N THR A 135 -14.38 2.50 -2.26
CA THR A 135 -14.95 3.86 -2.28
C THR A 135 -13.92 4.98 -2.08
N GLY A 136 -12.70 4.64 -1.65
CA GLY A 136 -11.61 5.58 -1.41
C GLY A 136 -11.65 6.31 -0.06
N GLY A 137 -12.75 6.24 0.69
CA GLY A 137 -12.91 7.02 1.91
C GLY A 137 -11.86 6.72 3.00
N SER A 138 -11.57 5.45 3.27
CA SER A 138 -10.53 5.08 4.26
C SER A 138 -9.14 5.51 3.81
N ALA A 139 -8.81 5.34 2.53
CA ALA A 139 -7.51 5.74 1.99
C ALA A 139 -7.34 7.26 2.04
N ALA A 140 -8.35 8.03 1.62
CA ALA A 140 -8.33 9.49 1.68
C ALA A 140 -8.17 10.00 3.12
N ALA A 141 -8.94 9.45 4.07
CA ALA A 141 -8.83 9.83 5.48
C ALA A 141 -7.46 9.49 6.09
N ALA A 142 -6.88 8.32 5.77
CA ALA A 142 -5.55 7.96 6.23
C ALA A 142 -4.47 8.90 5.68
N ILE A 143 -4.57 9.30 4.41
CA ILE A 143 -3.65 10.25 3.79
C ILE A 143 -3.80 11.64 4.42
N THR A 144 -5.04 12.11 4.65
CA THR A 144 -5.31 13.36 5.36
C THR A 144 -4.63 13.37 6.73
N LEU A 145 -4.86 12.33 7.52
CA LEU A 145 -4.26 12.19 8.85
C LEU A 145 -2.73 12.20 8.80
N LEU A 146 -2.13 11.50 7.85
CA LEU A 146 -0.67 11.52 7.67
C LEU A 146 -0.14 12.92 7.36
N LYS A 147 -0.80 13.66 6.48
CA LYS A 147 -0.44 15.05 6.15
C LYS A 147 -0.57 15.98 7.36
N GLU A 148 -1.63 15.84 8.15
CA GLU A 148 -1.81 16.58 9.42
C GLU A 148 -0.71 16.29 10.44
N LYS A 149 -0.17 15.06 10.45
CA LYS A 149 0.98 14.67 11.28
C LYS A 149 2.33 15.10 10.71
N GLY A 150 2.36 15.76 9.54
CA GLY A 150 3.55 16.32 8.93
C GLY A 150 4.23 15.48 7.86
N ALA A 151 3.61 14.39 7.40
CA ALA A 151 4.13 13.62 6.27
C ALA A 151 4.03 14.44 4.98
N LYS A 152 5.13 14.46 4.19
CA LYS A 152 5.24 15.26 2.96
C LYS A 152 5.15 14.42 1.71
N ASN A 153 5.79 13.27 1.71
CA ASN A 153 5.89 12.36 0.57
C ASN A 153 5.10 11.09 0.87
N ILE A 154 3.96 10.95 0.24
CA ILE A 154 3.04 9.82 0.46
C ILE A 154 2.74 9.18 -0.90
N LYS A 155 2.76 7.85 -0.94
CA LYS A 155 2.26 7.03 -2.03
C LYS A 155 1.21 6.08 -1.49
N LEU A 156 0.18 5.77 -2.28
CA LEU A 156 -0.83 4.78 -1.94
C LEU A 156 -0.60 3.51 -2.75
N MET A 157 -0.57 2.37 -2.11
CA MET A 157 -0.43 1.05 -2.73
C MET A 157 -1.62 0.17 -2.37
N CYS A 158 -2.37 -0.26 -3.39
CA CYS A 158 -3.49 -1.18 -3.25
C CYS A 158 -3.35 -2.36 -4.21
N LEU A 159 -3.89 -3.52 -3.86
CA LEU A 159 -3.94 -4.66 -4.78
C LEU A 159 -4.94 -4.41 -5.90
N VAL A 160 -6.18 -4.20 -5.50
CA VAL A 160 -7.30 -4.01 -6.43
C VAL A 160 -7.99 -2.69 -6.14
N ALA A 161 -8.33 -1.96 -7.19
CA ALA A 161 -9.04 -0.69 -7.09
C ALA A 161 -10.26 -0.65 -8.01
N ALA A 162 -11.28 0.09 -7.59
CA ALA A 162 -12.35 0.55 -8.46
C ALA A 162 -12.08 1.99 -8.92
N PRO A 163 -12.57 2.40 -10.11
CA PRO A 163 -12.46 3.77 -10.61
C PRO A 163 -12.96 4.81 -9.62
N GLU A 164 -14.06 4.53 -8.94
CA GLU A 164 -14.70 5.39 -7.94
C GLU A 164 -13.76 5.71 -6.78
N GLY A 165 -13.03 4.69 -6.28
CA GLY A 165 -12.07 4.88 -5.20
C GLY A 165 -10.85 5.69 -5.65
N VAL A 166 -10.36 5.45 -6.86
CA VAL A 166 -9.26 6.19 -7.46
C VAL A 166 -9.65 7.67 -7.64
N GLU A 167 -10.86 7.93 -8.14
CA GLU A 167 -11.36 9.29 -8.32
C GLU A 167 -11.52 10.04 -7.00
N ALA A 168 -12.07 9.37 -5.96
CA ALA A 168 -12.23 9.94 -4.64
C ALA A 168 -10.88 10.37 -4.05
N VAL A 169 -9.87 9.50 -4.09
CA VAL A 169 -8.53 9.84 -3.59
C VAL A 169 -7.86 10.91 -4.43
N ASN A 170 -7.95 10.85 -5.77
CA ASN A 170 -7.38 11.89 -6.64
C ASN A 170 -8.01 13.27 -6.43
N LYS A 171 -9.30 13.31 -6.08
CA LYS A 171 -10.02 14.57 -5.82
C LYS A 171 -9.52 15.24 -4.53
N GLU A 172 -9.31 14.47 -3.47
CA GLU A 172 -8.86 14.99 -2.18
C GLU A 172 -7.34 15.16 -2.10
N HIS A 173 -6.60 14.27 -2.75
CA HIS A 173 -5.14 14.20 -2.71
C HIS A 173 -4.53 14.05 -4.11
N PRO A 174 -4.64 15.06 -4.98
CA PRO A 174 -4.14 14.99 -6.37
C PRO A 174 -2.61 14.87 -6.47
N ASP A 175 -1.92 15.11 -5.39
CA ASP A 175 -0.46 15.03 -5.22
C ASP A 175 0.04 13.64 -4.81
N VAL A 176 -0.87 12.72 -4.42
CA VAL A 176 -0.51 11.39 -3.96
C VAL A 176 -0.61 10.38 -5.11
N PRO A 177 0.51 9.80 -5.58
CA PRO A 177 0.49 8.76 -6.59
C PRO A 177 -0.17 7.48 -6.05
N ILE A 178 -1.09 6.93 -6.83
CA ILE A 178 -1.78 5.67 -6.54
C ILE A 178 -1.18 4.56 -7.41
N TYR A 179 -0.84 3.43 -6.79
CA TYR A 179 -0.32 2.23 -7.43
C TYR A 179 -1.23 1.06 -7.14
N VAL A 180 -1.62 0.32 -8.18
CA VAL A 180 -2.53 -0.82 -8.06
C VAL A 180 -2.03 -2.01 -8.88
N ALA A 181 -2.23 -3.23 -8.38
CA ALA A 181 -1.95 -4.41 -9.18
C ALA A 181 -3.03 -4.64 -10.24
N ALA A 182 -4.29 -4.26 -9.94
CA ALA A 182 -5.36 -4.27 -10.92
C ALA A 182 -6.33 -3.10 -10.68
N LEU A 183 -6.81 -2.51 -11.77
CA LEU A 183 -7.93 -1.58 -11.79
C LEU A 183 -9.12 -2.32 -12.36
N ASP A 184 -10.14 -2.55 -11.55
CA ASP A 184 -11.34 -3.28 -11.89
C ASP A 184 -12.43 -2.39 -12.48
N GLU A 185 -13.58 -2.97 -12.82
CA GLU A 185 -14.59 -2.29 -13.64
C GLU A 185 -15.36 -1.22 -12.85
N LYS A 186 -15.86 -1.58 -11.67
CA LYS A 186 -16.77 -0.73 -10.87
C LYS A 186 -17.00 -1.29 -9.46
N LEU A 187 -17.76 -0.54 -8.67
CA LEU A 187 -18.38 -1.04 -7.44
C LEU A 187 -19.78 -1.62 -7.71
N ASN A 188 -20.18 -2.63 -6.93
CA ASN A 188 -21.59 -3.03 -6.85
C ASN A 188 -22.38 -2.16 -5.85
N ASP A 189 -23.71 -2.41 -5.72
CA ASP A 189 -24.60 -1.65 -4.84
C ASP A 189 -24.25 -1.75 -3.35
N HIS A 190 -23.43 -2.74 -2.97
CA HIS A 190 -22.93 -2.94 -1.60
C HIS A 190 -21.52 -2.37 -1.38
N GLY A 191 -20.93 -1.73 -2.41
CA GLY A 191 -19.60 -1.13 -2.33
C GLY A 191 -18.44 -2.12 -2.50
N TYR A 192 -18.70 -3.34 -2.99
CA TYR A 192 -17.64 -4.30 -3.35
C TYR A 192 -17.15 -4.06 -4.78
N ILE A 193 -15.84 -4.24 -4.97
CA ILE A 193 -15.20 -4.15 -6.28
C ILE A 193 -15.61 -5.35 -7.15
N LEU A 194 -15.94 -5.09 -8.41
CA LEU A 194 -16.27 -6.11 -9.41
C LEU A 194 -15.26 -6.05 -10.57
N PRO A 195 -14.70 -7.21 -11.02
CA PRO A 195 -14.89 -8.56 -10.50
C PRO A 195 -14.32 -8.77 -9.10
N GLY A 196 -13.31 -7.98 -8.67
CA GLY A 196 -12.78 -7.99 -7.31
C GLY A 196 -12.08 -9.29 -6.90
N LEU A 197 -12.02 -9.50 -5.59
CA LEU A 197 -11.50 -10.71 -4.96
C LEU A 197 -12.23 -11.05 -3.63
N GLY A 198 -13.43 -10.49 -3.43
CA GLY A 198 -14.18 -10.62 -2.19
C GLY A 198 -13.69 -9.65 -1.10
N ASP A 199 -13.92 -9.99 0.18
CA ASP A 199 -13.38 -9.24 1.32
C ASP A 199 -11.95 -9.67 1.61
N ALA A 200 -10.99 -8.78 1.36
CA ALA A 200 -9.58 -9.07 1.54
C ALA A 200 -9.24 -9.35 3.02
N GLY A 201 -9.86 -8.62 3.96
CA GLY A 201 -9.63 -8.82 5.39
C GLY A 201 -10.03 -10.21 5.83
N ASP A 202 -11.22 -10.65 5.46
CA ASP A 202 -11.72 -12.00 5.79
C ASP A 202 -10.85 -13.09 5.14
N ARG A 203 -10.44 -12.89 3.89
CA ARG A 203 -9.57 -13.85 3.19
C ARG A 203 -8.16 -13.91 3.79
N ILE A 204 -7.58 -12.78 4.24
CA ILE A 204 -6.28 -12.73 4.92
C ILE A 204 -6.34 -13.43 6.27
N PHE A 205 -7.37 -13.13 7.06
CA PHE A 205 -7.44 -13.54 8.47
C PHE A 205 -8.29 -14.78 8.72
N GLY A 206 -9.02 -15.26 7.72
CA GLY A 206 -9.90 -16.44 7.87
C GLY A 206 -11.06 -16.18 8.82
N THR A 207 -11.66 -14.98 8.77
CA THR A 207 -12.68 -14.53 9.73
C THR A 207 -14.12 -14.72 9.24
N LYS A 208 -14.35 -15.52 8.21
CA LYS A 208 -15.67 -16.02 7.80
C LYS A 208 -15.86 -17.45 8.15
#